data_b0ce20fedfac1eac5377c854b863b3b6
#
_entry.id   b0ce20fedfac1eac5377c854b863b3b6
#
_cell.length_a   1.000
_cell.length_b   1.000
_cell.length_c   1.000
_cell.angle_alpha   90.00
_cell.angle_beta   90.00
_cell.angle_gamma   90.00
#
_symmetry.space_group_name_H-M   'P 1'
#
loop_
_entity.id
_entity.type
_entity.pdbx_description
1 polymer ?
#
loop_
_entity_poly.entity_id
_entity_poly.type
_entity_poly.pdbx_seq_one_letter_code
_entity_poly.pdbx_strand_id
1 'polypeptide(L)'
;MDAFEERTRRCQDRLAAVGADAAVLFPSTNLFYASGFREEPGERHLFLVIPREGDPAFVAPEMYDAQIRDSSWVEDLRLWADGEDPTALVADLADEFDLRGGHLLVDDTMWARFTQDLRETLPEATFGLASEVFDDLRVRKDETELAALRTAGEVADAVSVEIRELGEEAIGMTEDELADEIERRLTAAGGDEIAFGTIAGSGPNGAKPHHRHEDREIRRGDPVVLDFGAYVDGYPGDQTRTVVFAGDPPEGYEEVHEVVREAHEAAVEAVEPGVTAASIDRAAREVIEEAGYGDEFVHRTGHGVGLDVHEAPYIVDGNDTELQPGMVFSVEPGVYLPGEYGVRIEDLVVVTGNGCRRLNDTPHGWQV
;
A
#
# COMPACT_ATOMS: atom_id res chain seq x y z
N MET A 1 16.62 20.37 -7.77
CA MET A 1 16.97 19.14 -7.01
C MET A 1 15.96 18.11 -7.46
N ASP A 2 16.37 16.92 -7.74
CA ASP A 2 15.48 15.79 -8.04
C ASP A 2 14.65 15.49 -6.78
N ALA A 3 13.41 15.05 -6.92
CA ALA A 3 12.55 14.71 -5.79
C ALA A 3 13.17 13.61 -4.91
N PHE A 4 13.81 12.62 -5.53
CA PHE A 4 14.49 11.53 -4.81
C PHE A 4 15.73 12.01 -4.04
N GLU A 5 16.49 12.96 -4.61
CA GLU A 5 17.60 13.59 -3.88
C GLU A 5 17.09 14.35 -2.65
N GLU A 6 15.99 15.11 -2.77
CA GLU A 6 15.40 15.83 -1.64
C GLU A 6 14.92 14.84 -0.55
N ARG A 7 14.28 13.75 -0.93
CA ARG A 7 13.84 12.69 -0.02
C ARG A 7 15.03 12.05 0.72
N THR A 8 16.14 11.79 0.03
CA THR A 8 17.37 11.28 0.66
C THR A 8 17.97 12.30 1.64
N ARG A 9 18.01 13.58 1.31
CA ARG A 9 18.48 14.61 2.26
C ARG A 9 17.59 14.67 3.52
N ARG A 10 16.28 14.56 3.36
CA ARG A 10 15.35 14.46 4.50
C ARG A 10 15.59 13.17 5.32
N CYS A 11 15.93 12.05 4.66
CA CYS A 11 16.32 10.82 5.37
C CYS A 11 17.58 11.06 6.22
N GLN A 12 18.61 11.74 5.70
CA GLN A 12 19.82 12.08 6.43
C GLN A 12 19.55 12.97 7.66
N ASP A 13 18.65 13.95 7.54
CA ASP A 13 18.22 14.79 8.67
C ASP A 13 17.51 13.94 9.75
N ARG A 14 16.70 12.95 9.34
CA ARG A 14 16.02 12.05 10.28
C ARG A 14 16.98 11.06 10.93
N LEU A 15 17.94 10.50 10.19
CA LEU A 15 19.02 9.67 10.75
C LEU A 15 19.76 10.41 11.88
N ALA A 16 20.09 11.67 11.64
CA ALA A 16 20.71 12.52 12.67
C ALA A 16 19.81 12.71 13.91
N ALA A 17 18.51 12.88 13.71
CA ALA A 17 17.54 13.09 14.78
C ALA A 17 17.34 11.84 15.66
N VAL A 18 17.38 10.63 15.09
CA VAL A 18 17.25 9.35 15.83
C VAL A 18 18.60 8.83 16.33
N GLY A 19 19.72 9.48 15.96
CA GLY A 19 21.06 9.07 16.37
C GLY A 19 21.61 7.86 15.61
N ALA A 20 21.10 7.59 14.41
CA ALA A 20 21.63 6.59 13.51
C ALA A 20 22.74 7.19 12.61
N ASP A 21 23.69 6.35 12.19
CA ASP A 21 24.82 6.75 11.36
C ASP A 21 24.60 6.52 9.87
N ALA A 22 23.76 5.54 9.52
CA ALA A 22 23.37 5.30 8.13
C ALA A 22 22.07 4.45 8.05
N ALA A 23 21.42 4.50 6.87
CA ALA A 23 20.45 3.50 6.44
C ALA A 23 21.07 2.59 5.37
N VAL A 24 20.78 1.30 5.43
CA VAL A 24 21.16 0.29 4.44
C VAL A 24 19.89 -0.31 3.88
N LEU A 25 19.50 0.13 2.68
CA LEU A 25 18.27 -0.27 2.03
C LEU A 25 18.53 -1.44 1.06
N PHE A 26 17.61 -2.36 1.04
CA PHE A 26 17.50 -3.49 0.15
C PHE A 26 16.47 -3.18 -0.95
N PRO A 27 16.37 -3.89 -2.09
CA PRO A 27 15.26 -3.70 -3.01
C PRO A 27 13.90 -3.70 -2.30
N SER A 28 13.32 -2.51 -2.23
CA SER A 28 12.11 -2.20 -1.44
C SER A 28 11.53 -0.87 -1.90
N THR A 29 10.38 -0.54 -1.37
CA THR A 29 9.75 0.78 -1.55
C THR A 29 10.58 1.91 -0.93
N ASN A 30 11.34 1.66 0.14
CA ASN A 30 12.26 2.65 0.72
C ASN A 30 13.45 2.93 -0.19
N LEU A 31 14.02 1.90 -0.84
CA LEU A 31 15.09 2.08 -1.82
C LEU A 31 14.59 2.92 -3.00
N PHE A 32 13.40 2.59 -3.55
CA PHE A 32 12.79 3.40 -4.61
C PHE A 32 12.52 4.84 -4.15
N TYR A 33 11.93 5.04 -2.97
CA TYR A 33 11.62 6.36 -2.40
C TYR A 33 12.84 7.28 -2.32
N ALA A 34 13.99 6.71 -1.96
CA ALA A 34 15.24 7.47 -1.79
C ALA A 34 16.02 7.65 -3.11
N SER A 35 15.99 6.68 -4.03
CA SER A 35 16.90 6.65 -5.16
C SER A 35 16.26 6.85 -6.53
N GLY A 36 14.97 6.52 -6.68
CA GLY A 36 14.28 6.41 -7.97
C GLY A 36 14.49 5.07 -8.68
N PHE A 37 15.44 4.25 -8.23
CA PHE A 37 15.66 2.93 -8.78
C PHE A 37 14.70 1.92 -8.14
N ARG A 38 14.01 1.13 -8.98
CA ARG A 38 13.10 0.06 -8.55
C ARG A 38 13.64 -1.29 -9.00
N GLU A 39 13.66 -2.24 -8.07
CA GLU A 39 14.00 -3.63 -8.34
C GLU A 39 13.28 -4.53 -7.34
N GLU A 40 12.96 -5.75 -7.78
CA GLU A 40 12.40 -6.77 -6.91
C GLU A 40 13.47 -7.41 -6.00
N PRO A 41 13.10 -7.80 -4.76
CA PRO A 41 13.97 -8.55 -3.88
C PRO A 41 14.54 -9.81 -4.53
N GLY A 42 15.88 -9.95 -4.54
CA GLY A 42 16.58 -11.08 -5.15
C GLY A 42 17.64 -11.70 -4.26
N GLU A 43 18.27 -12.78 -4.72
CA GLU A 43 19.30 -13.51 -3.98
C GLU A 43 20.68 -12.83 -3.99
N ARG A 44 20.84 -11.74 -4.72
CA ARG A 44 22.09 -10.99 -4.84
C ARG A 44 22.14 -9.80 -3.91
N HIS A 45 23.32 -9.49 -3.39
CA HIS A 45 23.54 -8.28 -2.60
C HIS A 45 23.36 -7.05 -3.48
N LEU A 46 22.27 -6.36 -3.29
CA LEU A 46 21.98 -5.05 -3.83
C LEU A 46 21.56 -4.16 -2.68
N PHE A 47 22.35 -3.16 -2.37
CA PHE A 47 22.09 -2.24 -1.26
C PHE A 47 22.26 -0.79 -1.72
N LEU A 48 21.45 0.09 -1.16
CA LEU A 48 21.71 1.52 -1.14
C LEU A 48 22.12 1.90 0.29
N VAL A 49 23.33 2.38 0.45
CA VAL A 49 23.84 2.88 1.72
C VAL A 49 23.69 4.39 1.74
N ILE A 50 22.89 4.90 2.67
CA ILE A 50 22.65 6.33 2.88
C ILE A 50 23.35 6.72 4.19
N PRO A 51 24.56 7.30 4.16
CA PRO A 51 25.22 7.79 5.37
C PRO A 51 24.49 9.03 5.90
N ARG A 52 24.57 9.26 7.20
CA ARG A 52 24.02 10.49 7.84
C ARG A 52 24.58 11.77 7.21
N GLU A 53 25.83 11.75 6.78
CA GLU A 53 26.51 12.86 6.10
C GLU A 53 27.25 12.34 4.87
N GLY A 54 27.23 13.10 3.77
CA GLY A 54 27.85 12.72 2.50
C GLY A 54 26.84 12.25 1.46
N ASP A 55 27.33 11.71 0.37
CA ASP A 55 26.48 11.21 -0.72
C ASP A 55 26.23 9.71 -0.55
N PRO A 56 25.03 9.22 -0.92
CA PRO A 56 24.71 7.80 -0.85
C PRO A 56 25.48 7.00 -1.91
N ALA A 57 25.65 5.70 -1.65
CA ALA A 57 26.33 4.79 -2.57
C ALA A 57 25.55 3.49 -2.74
N PHE A 58 25.51 2.97 -3.97
CA PHE A 58 25.04 1.61 -4.24
C PHE A 58 26.16 0.59 -4.09
N VAL A 59 25.85 -0.57 -3.52
CA VAL A 59 26.59 -1.83 -3.69
C VAL A 59 25.70 -2.74 -4.53
N ALA A 60 26.06 -2.99 -5.78
CA ALA A 60 25.18 -3.69 -6.71
C ALA A 60 25.94 -4.62 -7.66
N PRO A 61 25.28 -5.71 -8.16
CA PRO A 61 25.84 -6.49 -9.26
C PRO A 61 26.07 -5.63 -10.52
N GLU A 62 27.16 -5.88 -11.25
CA GLU A 62 27.49 -5.15 -12.50
C GLU A 62 26.35 -5.14 -13.53
N MET A 63 25.50 -6.17 -13.52
CA MET A 63 24.37 -6.27 -14.44
C MET A 63 23.34 -5.14 -14.29
N TYR A 64 23.30 -4.47 -13.15
CA TYR A 64 22.37 -3.36 -12.86
C TYR A 64 22.97 -1.97 -13.16
N ASP A 65 24.25 -1.85 -13.58
CA ASP A 65 24.92 -0.56 -13.79
C ASP A 65 24.11 0.40 -14.68
N ALA A 66 23.68 -0.08 -15.86
CA ALA A 66 22.93 0.75 -16.79
C ALA A 66 21.55 1.16 -16.24
N GLN A 67 20.83 0.22 -15.64
CA GLN A 67 19.49 0.46 -15.09
C GLN A 67 19.50 1.46 -13.94
N ILE A 68 20.49 1.34 -13.03
CA ILE A 68 20.64 2.29 -11.92
C ILE A 68 20.97 3.68 -12.47
N ARG A 69 21.90 3.80 -13.42
CA ARG A 69 22.28 5.11 -14.00
C ARG A 69 21.16 5.78 -14.77
N ASP A 70 20.27 5.01 -15.37
CA ASP A 70 19.16 5.54 -16.16
C ASP A 70 18.00 6.04 -15.28
N SER A 71 17.84 5.50 -14.06
CA SER A 71 16.68 5.76 -13.20
C SER A 71 17.01 6.44 -11.87
N SER A 72 18.26 6.36 -11.40
CA SER A 72 18.66 6.92 -10.09
C SER A 72 19.50 8.18 -10.23
N TRP A 73 19.30 9.11 -9.29
CA TRP A 73 20.16 10.28 -9.14
C TRP A 73 21.51 9.99 -8.44
N VAL A 74 21.64 8.78 -7.81
CA VAL A 74 22.85 8.38 -7.07
C VAL A 74 23.97 8.02 -8.03
N GLU A 75 25.10 8.72 -7.92
CA GLU A 75 26.24 8.59 -8.85
C GLU A 75 27.28 7.55 -8.41
N ASP A 76 27.43 7.30 -7.10
CA ASP A 76 28.42 6.35 -6.57
C ASP A 76 27.87 4.91 -6.63
N LEU A 77 28.41 4.13 -7.58
CA LEU A 77 28.07 2.73 -7.76
C LEU A 77 29.30 1.85 -7.50
N ARG A 78 29.26 1.04 -6.45
CA ARG A 78 30.24 0.01 -6.11
C ARG A 78 29.76 -1.31 -6.69
N LEU A 79 30.26 -1.63 -7.88
CA LEU A 79 29.80 -2.77 -8.66
C LEU A 79 30.66 -4.01 -8.37
N TRP A 80 30.02 -5.18 -8.36
CA TRP A 80 30.66 -6.48 -8.18
C TRP A 80 30.22 -7.47 -9.27
N ALA A 81 31.18 -8.31 -9.74
CA ALA A 81 30.93 -9.35 -10.72
C ALA A 81 30.64 -10.69 -10.05
N ASP A 82 29.95 -11.59 -10.77
CA ASP A 82 29.72 -12.95 -10.30
C ASP A 82 31.08 -13.64 -9.97
N GLY A 83 31.19 -14.12 -8.74
CA GLY A 83 32.42 -14.74 -8.20
C GLY A 83 33.25 -13.83 -7.30
N GLU A 84 32.90 -12.54 -7.19
CA GLU A 84 33.47 -11.63 -6.20
C GLU A 84 32.67 -11.64 -4.90
N ASP A 85 33.27 -11.18 -3.82
CA ASP A 85 32.61 -11.05 -2.53
C ASP A 85 32.02 -9.65 -2.36
N PRO A 86 30.70 -9.46 -2.45
CA PRO A 86 30.07 -8.15 -2.32
C PRO A 86 30.21 -7.56 -0.92
N THR A 87 30.44 -8.38 0.11
CA THR A 87 30.60 -7.88 1.49
C THR A 87 31.90 -7.12 1.68
N ALA A 88 32.90 -7.34 0.84
CA ALA A 88 34.11 -6.54 0.83
C ALA A 88 33.82 -5.07 0.46
N LEU A 89 32.93 -4.81 -0.51
CA LEU A 89 32.51 -3.44 -0.87
C LEU A 89 31.71 -2.76 0.27
N VAL A 90 30.91 -3.55 1.00
CA VAL A 90 30.23 -3.04 2.20
C VAL A 90 31.24 -2.65 3.28
N ALA A 91 32.31 -3.46 3.47
CA ALA A 91 33.36 -3.15 4.43
C ALA A 91 34.15 -1.88 4.02
N ASP A 92 34.43 -1.72 2.74
CA ASP A 92 35.14 -0.55 2.21
C ASP A 92 34.29 0.73 2.39
N LEU A 93 32.98 0.68 2.11
CA LEU A 93 32.07 1.80 2.37
C LEU A 93 31.95 2.10 3.87
N ALA A 94 31.95 1.08 4.72
CA ALA A 94 31.91 1.27 6.16
C ALA A 94 33.18 1.94 6.69
N ASP A 95 34.35 1.72 6.08
CA ASP A 95 35.57 2.44 6.38
C ASP A 95 35.52 3.89 5.89
N GLU A 96 35.01 4.12 4.68
CA GLU A 96 34.91 5.44 4.08
C GLU A 96 33.95 6.37 4.84
N PHE A 97 32.82 5.83 5.30
CA PHE A 97 31.78 6.58 6.00
C PHE A 97 31.88 6.51 7.53
N ASP A 98 32.92 5.88 8.08
CA ASP A 98 33.12 5.66 9.54
C ASP A 98 31.96 4.93 10.21
N LEU A 99 31.49 3.83 9.58
CA LEU A 99 30.30 3.08 10.01
C LEU A 99 30.62 1.79 10.78
N ARG A 100 31.90 1.41 10.95
CA ARG A 100 32.27 0.08 11.55
C ARG A 100 31.69 -0.15 12.95
N GLY A 101 31.61 0.86 13.77
CA GLY A 101 31.01 0.79 15.11
C GLY A 101 29.71 1.59 15.22
N GLY A 102 29.14 1.97 14.09
CA GLY A 102 27.96 2.84 14.00
C GLY A 102 26.65 2.13 14.33
N HIS A 103 25.59 2.92 14.41
CA HIS A 103 24.22 2.46 14.47
C HIS A 103 23.59 2.52 13.08
N LEU A 104 23.32 1.37 12.46
CA LEU A 104 22.82 1.24 11.10
C LEU A 104 21.36 0.81 11.11
N LEU A 105 20.52 1.50 10.35
CA LEU A 105 19.13 1.09 10.14
C LEU A 105 19.05 0.28 8.86
N VAL A 106 18.58 -0.97 8.96
CA VAL A 106 18.41 -1.85 7.80
C VAL A 106 16.94 -1.86 7.37
N ASP A 107 16.71 -2.06 6.08
CA ASP A 107 15.35 -2.17 5.54
C ASP A 107 14.57 -3.28 6.26
N ASP A 108 13.33 -2.99 6.67
CA ASP A 108 12.48 -3.89 7.45
C ASP A 108 12.16 -5.19 6.69
N THR A 109 12.12 -5.11 5.37
CA THR A 109 11.85 -6.25 4.48
C THR A 109 13.11 -6.96 4.00
N MET A 110 14.31 -6.52 4.46
CA MET A 110 15.57 -7.15 4.08
C MET A 110 15.58 -8.63 4.47
N TRP A 111 15.92 -9.49 3.52
CA TRP A 111 16.04 -10.92 3.82
C TRP A 111 17.05 -11.17 4.93
N ALA A 112 16.66 -12.00 5.90
CA ALA A 112 17.48 -12.28 7.10
C ALA A 112 18.93 -12.69 6.78
N ARG A 113 19.18 -13.37 5.63
CA ARG A 113 20.53 -13.72 5.19
C ARG A 113 21.42 -12.48 5.03
N PHE A 114 20.92 -11.43 4.38
CA PHE A 114 21.69 -10.20 4.15
C PHE A 114 21.93 -9.43 5.44
N THR A 115 20.95 -9.43 6.36
CA THR A 115 21.16 -8.87 7.70
C THR A 115 22.24 -9.63 8.48
N GLN A 116 22.35 -10.96 8.32
CA GLN A 116 23.44 -11.74 8.94
C GLN A 116 24.79 -11.41 8.27
N ASP A 117 24.84 -11.35 6.93
CA ASP A 117 26.06 -10.99 6.20
C ASP A 117 26.57 -9.59 6.63
N LEU A 118 25.67 -8.59 6.81
CA LEU A 118 26.01 -7.27 7.34
C LEU A 118 26.57 -7.36 8.76
N ARG A 119 25.97 -8.17 9.65
CA ARG A 119 26.46 -8.35 11.04
C ARG A 119 27.81 -9.05 11.11
N GLU A 120 28.08 -9.98 10.21
CA GLU A 120 29.38 -10.66 10.11
C GLU A 120 30.46 -9.72 9.57
N THR A 121 30.09 -8.87 8.59
CA THR A 121 30.98 -7.87 7.98
C THR A 121 31.32 -6.72 8.94
N LEU A 122 30.36 -6.30 9.76
CA LEU A 122 30.44 -5.16 10.67
C LEU A 122 30.11 -5.60 12.11
N PRO A 123 30.96 -6.41 12.75
CA PRO A 123 30.67 -7.04 14.04
C PRO A 123 30.60 -6.05 15.22
N GLU A 124 31.11 -4.84 15.06
CA GLU A 124 31.08 -3.80 16.09
C GLU A 124 29.87 -2.85 15.93
N ALA A 125 29.17 -2.89 14.77
CA ALA A 125 27.99 -2.08 14.50
C ALA A 125 26.76 -2.61 15.26
N THR A 126 25.83 -1.70 15.52
CA THR A 126 24.48 -2.03 16.02
C THR A 126 23.47 -1.83 14.90
N PHE A 127 22.35 -2.58 14.94
CA PHE A 127 21.36 -2.56 13.86
C PHE A 127 19.96 -2.31 14.42
N GLY A 128 19.26 -1.32 13.83
CA GLY A 128 17.85 -1.00 13.98
C GLY A 128 17.09 -1.21 12.67
N LEU A 129 15.87 -0.74 12.60
CA LEU A 129 14.99 -0.85 11.42
C LEU A 129 14.83 0.49 10.71
N ALA A 130 14.77 0.46 9.37
CA ALA A 130 14.64 1.66 8.54
C ALA A 130 13.30 2.36 8.76
N SER A 131 12.25 1.66 9.20
CA SER A 131 10.96 2.25 9.58
C SER A 131 11.09 3.34 10.64
N GLU A 132 12.10 3.32 11.52
CA GLU A 132 12.37 4.41 12.49
C GLU A 132 12.55 5.79 11.82
N VAL A 133 12.86 5.81 10.54
CA VAL A 133 13.06 7.01 9.73
C VAL A 133 12.05 7.11 8.59
N PHE A 134 11.86 6.02 7.84
CA PHE A 134 11.08 6.04 6.60
C PHE A 134 9.58 6.14 6.83
N ASP A 135 9.03 5.61 7.93
CA ASP A 135 7.60 5.75 8.23
C ASP A 135 7.21 7.22 8.37
N ASP A 136 8.01 8.01 9.12
CA ASP A 136 7.78 9.45 9.27
C ASP A 136 7.95 10.25 7.97
N LEU A 137 8.80 9.78 7.05
CA LEU A 137 9.03 10.43 5.76
C LEU A 137 7.92 10.16 4.77
N ARG A 138 7.41 8.91 4.75
CA ARG A 138 6.46 8.39 3.77
C ARG A 138 5.01 8.60 4.17
N VAL A 139 4.73 8.72 5.48
CA VAL A 139 3.35 8.85 5.98
C VAL A 139 2.63 10.08 5.40
N ARG A 140 3.36 11.16 5.10
CA ARG A 140 2.80 12.38 4.48
C ARG A 140 3.29 12.50 3.05
N LYS A 141 2.37 12.38 2.12
CA LYS A 141 2.62 12.43 0.68
C LYS A 141 2.87 13.86 0.21
N ASP A 142 3.84 14.02 -0.66
CA ASP A 142 4.07 15.26 -1.40
C ASP A 142 3.09 15.39 -2.59
N GLU A 143 3.12 16.52 -3.29
CA GLU A 143 2.20 16.78 -4.40
C GLU A 143 2.38 15.80 -5.57
N THR A 144 3.60 15.28 -5.81
CA THR A 144 3.87 14.29 -6.86
C THR A 144 3.27 12.95 -6.50
N GLU A 145 3.47 12.49 -5.26
CA GLU A 145 2.87 11.27 -4.72
C GLU A 145 1.34 11.34 -4.76
N LEU A 146 0.75 12.48 -4.33
CA LEU A 146 -0.70 12.70 -4.37
C LEU A 146 -1.24 12.74 -5.79
N ALA A 147 -0.47 13.20 -6.77
CA ALA A 147 -0.89 13.17 -8.18
C ALA A 147 -0.95 11.73 -8.71
N ALA A 148 0.05 10.90 -8.41
CA ALA A 148 0.09 9.49 -8.78
C ALA A 148 -1.07 8.70 -8.14
N LEU A 149 -1.28 8.85 -6.81
CA LEU A 149 -2.39 8.20 -6.09
C LEU A 149 -3.76 8.61 -6.65
N ARG A 150 -3.92 9.88 -7.05
CA ARG A 150 -5.17 10.34 -7.68
C ARG A 150 -5.39 9.66 -9.03
N THR A 151 -4.34 9.59 -9.88
CA THR A 151 -4.44 8.91 -11.18
C THR A 151 -4.73 7.42 -11.00
N ALA A 152 -4.13 6.76 -10.01
CA ALA A 152 -4.42 5.36 -9.68
C ALA A 152 -5.88 5.16 -9.24
N GLY A 153 -6.43 6.08 -8.43
CA GLY A 153 -7.86 6.12 -8.09
C GLY A 153 -8.77 6.30 -9.30
N GLU A 154 -8.42 7.22 -10.22
CA GLU A 154 -9.17 7.45 -11.48
C GLU A 154 -9.16 6.21 -12.38
N VAL A 155 -8.07 5.45 -12.42
CA VAL A 155 -7.98 4.15 -13.13
C VAL A 155 -8.93 3.13 -12.51
N ALA A 156 -8.95 2.98 -11.18
CA ALA A 156 -9.87 2.09 -10.48
C ALA A 156 -11.34 2.50 -10.70
N ASP A 157 -11.64 3.82 -10.66
CA ASP A 157 -12.97 4.34 -10.91
C ASP A 157 -13.47 4.00 -12.32
N ALA A 158 -12.64 4.20 -13.34
CA ALA A 158 -13.00 3.87 -14.72
C ALA A 158 -13.35 2.39 -14.88
N VAL A 159 -12.54 1.51 -14.29
CA VAL A 159 -12.77 0.06 -14.34
C VAL A 159 -14.02 -0.32 -13.54
N SER A 160 -14.24 0.25 -12.37
CA SER A 160 -15.45 0.01 -11.57
C SER A 160 -16.72 0.31 -12.35
N VAL A 161 -16.75 1.41 -13.10
CA VAL A 161 -17.89 1.76 -13.98
C VAL A 161 -18.06 0.72 -15.09
N GLU A 162 -16.99 0.38 -15.81
CA GLU A 162 -17.04 -0.59 -16.90
C GLU A 162 -17.44 -2.00 -16.44
N ILE A 163 -17.02 -2.43 -15.23
CA ILE A 163 -17.41 -3.74 -14.69
C ILE A 163 -18.89 -3.76 -14.30
N ARG A 164 -19.43 -2.66 -13.77
CA ARG A 164 -20.88 -2.55 -13.51
C ARG A 164 -21.70 -2.63 -14.79
N GLU A 165 -21.21 -2.09 -15.91
CA GLU A 165 -21.86 -2.15 -17.21
C GLU A 165 -22.01 -3.56 -17.79
N LEU A 166 -21.29 -4.57 -17.26
CA LEU A 166 -21.50 -5.98 -17.64
C LEU A 166 -22.93 -6.43 -17.35
N GLY A 167 -23.54 -6.01 -16.22
CA GLY A 167 -24.91 -6.35 -15.87
C GLY A 167 -25.20 -7.86 -16.02
N GLU A 168 -26.18 -8.21 -16.83
CA GLU A 168 -26.54 -9.61 -17.13
C GLU A 168 -25.41 -10.44 -17.73
N GLU A 169 -24.42 -9.85 -18.38
CA GLU A 169 -23.30 -10.57 -19.01
C GLU A 169 -22.37 -11.19 -17.98
N ALA A 170 -22.33 -10.64 -16.76
CA ALA A 170 -21.54 -11.20 -15.66
C ALA A 170 -22.14 -12.51 -15.11
N ILE A 171 -23.43 -12.78 -15.37
CA ILE A 171 -24.09 -13.99 -14.85
C ILE A 171 -23.60 -15.22 -15.61
N GLY A 172 -23.03 -16.16 -14.87
CA GLY A 172 -22.42 -17.39 -15.37
C GLY A 172 -20.92 -17.27 -15.65
N MET A 173 -20.33 -16.07 -15.56
CA MET A 173 -18.87 -15.96 -15.43
C MET A 173 -18.44 -16.57 -14.10
N THR A 174 -17.25 -17.14 -14.06
CA THR A 174 -16.62 -17.50 -12.79
C THR A 174 -16.00 -16.27 -12.13
N GLU A 175 -15.71 -16.34 -10.83
CA GLU A 175 -14.96 -15.31 -10.12
C GLU A 175 -13.58 -15.09 -10.77
N ASP A 176 -12.90 -16.19 -11.20
CA ASP A 176 -11.63 -16.14 -11.95
C ASP A 176 -11.77 -15.33 -13.25
N GLU A 177 -12.80 -15.62 -14.07
CA GLU A 177 -13.03 -14.90 -15.33
C GLU A 177 -13.35 -13.42 -15.09
N LEU A 178 -14.06 -13.08 -14.02
CA LEU A 178 -14.34 -11.69 -13.67
C LEU A 178 -13.10 -10.97 -13.17
N ALA A 179 -12.25 -11.62 -12.36
CA ALA A 179 -10.97 -11.06 -11.91
C ALA A 179 -10.03 -10.81 -13.09
N ASP A 180 -9.88 -11.76 -14.01
CA ASP A 180 -9.09 -11.60 -15.24
C ASP A 180 -9.58 -10.40 -16.08
N GLU A 181 -10.90 -10.22 -16.18
CA GLU A 181 -11.49 -9.08 -16.90
C GLU A 181 -11.21 -7.75 -16.21
N ILE A 182 -11.26 -7.68 -14.87
CA ILE A 182 -10.88 -6.50 -14.08
C ILE A 182 -9.42 -6.16 -14.34
N GLU A 183 -8.50 -7.11 -14.19
CA GLU A 183 -7.05 -6.89 -14.34
C GLU A 183 -6.68 -6.44 -15.77
N ARG A 184 -7.33 -7.03 -16.77
CA ARG A 184 -7.19 -6.62 -18.16
C ARG A 184 -7.63 -5.16 -18.37
N ARG A 185 -8.74 -4.75 -17.75
CA ARG A 185 -9.25 -3.37 -17.84
C ARG A 185 -8.39 -2.39 -17.08
N LEU A 186 -7.88 -2.74 -15.89
CA LEU A 186 -6.93 -1.91 -15.13
C LEU A 186 -5.70 -1.56 -15.98
N THR A 187 -5.10 -2.56 -16.64
CA THR A 187 -3.98 -2.33 -17.56
C THR A 187 -4.39 -1.47 -18.77
N ALA A 188 -5.57 -1.71 -19.34
CA ALA A 188 -6.06 -0.93 -20.50
C ALA A 188 -6.40 0.53 -20.13
N ALA A 189 -6.81 0.78 -18.90
CA ALA A 189 -7.11 2.12 -18.37
C ALA A 189 -5.86 2.93 -18.00
N GLY A 190 -4.66 2.33 -18.07
CA GLY A 190 -3.40 3.01 -17.82
C GLY A 190 -2.70 2.63 -16.52
N GLY A 191 -3.13 1.55 -15.87
CA GLY A 191 -2.36 0.94 -14.78
C GLY A 191 -1.07 0.32 -15.29
N ASP A 192 0.03 0.56 -14.59
CA ASP A 192 1.35 0.00 -14.91
C ASP A 192 1.41 -1.48 -14.53
N GLU A 193 0.86 -1.84 -13.37
CA GLU A 193 0.87 -3.16 -12.77
C GLU A 193 -0.35 -3.30 -11.84
N ILE A 194 -0.80 -4.55 -11.60
CA ILE A 194 -1.87 -4.83 -10.62
C ILE A 194 -1.30 -4.63 -9.21
N ALA A 195 -1.98 -3.83 -8.38
CA ALA A 195 -1.48 -3.42 -7.07
C ALA A 195 -1.45 -4.57 -6.06
N PHE A 196 -2.45 -5.45 -6.13
CA PHE A 196 -2.60 -6.63 -5.27
C PHE A 196 -3.51 -7.67 -5.95
N GLY A 197 -3.56 -8.88 -5.43
CA GLY A 197 -4.42 -9.91 -6.00
C GLY A 197 -5.89 -9.52 -5.92
N THR A 198 -6.52 -9.30 -7.06
CA THR A 198 -7.92 -8.91 -7.22
C THR A 198 -8.86 -9.79 -6.38
N ILE A 199 -9.78 -9.17 -5.66
CA ILE A 199 -10.87 -9.86 -4.98
C ILE A 199 -12.13 -9.79 -5.83
N ALA A 200 -12.67 -10.94 -6.17
CA ALA A 200 -13.98 -11.11 -6.82
C ALA A 200 -14.74 -12.20 -6.08
N GLY A 201 -15.32 -11.87 -4.92
CA GLY A 201 -15.98 -12.83 -4.04
C GLY A 201 -17.50 -12.77 -4.19
N SER A 202 -18.11 -13.80 -4.78
CA SER A 202 -19.56 -13.85 -5.03
C SER A 202 -20.33 -14.68 -4.00
N GLY A 203 -21.50 -14.20 -3.57
CA GLY A 203 -22.34 -14.85 -2.56
C GLY A 203 -21.55 -15.26 -1.32
N PRO A 204 -21.51 -16.56 -0.93
CA PRO A 204 -20.81 -17.03 0.28
C PRO A 204 -19.29 -16.75 0.30
N ASN A 205 -18.66 -16.58 -0.87
CA ASN A 205 -17.24 -16.22 -0.94
C ASN A 205 -17.00 -14.76 -0.55
N GLY A 206 -17.94 -13.86 -0.85
CA GLY A 206 -17.92 -12.49 -0.39
C GLY A 206 -17.92 -12.33 1.14
N ALA A 207 -18.39 -13.36 1.89
CA ALA A 207 -18.31 -13.39 3.34
C ALA A 207 -16.91 -13.66 3.90
N LYS A 208 -15.89 -13.83 3.04
CA LYS A 208 -14.49 -14.04 3.41
C LYS A 208 -13.70 -12.80 3.01
N PRO A 209 -13.28 -11.90 3.94
CA PRO A 209 -12.69 -10.59 3.60
C PRO A 209 -11.50 -10.63 2.63
N HIS A 210 -10.67 -11.68 2.69
CA HIS A 210 -9.49 -11.87 1.83
C HIS A 210 -9.65 -12.99 0.80
N HIS A 211 -10.90 -13.38 0.47
CA HIS A 211 -11.13 -14.30 -0.64
C HIS A 211 -10.82 -13.60 -1.95
N ARG A 212 -9.86 -14.11 -2.71
CA ARG A 212 -9.51 -13.52 -3.99
C ARG A 212 -10.56 -13.83 -5.05
N HIS A 213 -10.51 -15.00 -5.61
CA HIS A 213 -11.42 -15.52 -6.61
C HIS A 213 -11.21 -17.03 -6.78
N GLU A 214 -12.19 -17.73 -7.32
CA GLU A 214 -12.12 -19.18 -7.64
C GLU A 214 -13.07 -19.52 -8.81
N ASP A 215 -13.24 -20.81 -9.13
CA ASP A 215 -14.10 -21.30 -10.22
C ASP A 215 -15.61 -21.24 -9.93
N ARG A 216 -16.05 -20.54 -8.87
CA ARG A 216 -17.46 -20.35 -8.56
C ARG A 216 -18.12 -19.44 -9.59
N GLU A 217 -19.23 -19.95 -10.21
CA GLU A 217 -20.06 -19.16 -11.11
C GLU A 217 -20.87 -18.08 -10.36
N ILE A 218 -20.87 -16.86 -10.87
CA ILE A 218 -21.70 -15.75 -10.40
C ILE A 218 -23.15 -16.01 -10.78
N ARG A 219 -24.04 -15.96 -9.80
CA ARG A 219 -25.46 -16.26 -9.97
C ARG A 219 -26.32 -15.02 -9.83
N ARG A 220 -27.50 -15.06 -10.44
CA ARG A 220 -28.48 -13.99 -10.24
C ARG A 220 -28.81 -13.82 -8.75
N GLY A 221 -28.74 -12.57 -8.30
CA GLY A 221 -28.97 -12.20 -6.91
C GLY A 221 -27.75 -12.36 -6.00
N ASP A 222 -26.62 -12.90 -6.46
CA ASP A 222 -25.40 -12.92 -5.66
C ASP A 222 -24.87 -11.50 -5.44
N PRO A 223 -24.66 -11.06 -4.20
CA PRO A 223 -23.77 -9.95 -3.92
C PRO A 223 -22.34 -10.35 -4.28
N VAL A 224 -21.62 -9.47 -4.96
CA VAL A 224 -20.23 -9.69 -5.39
C VAL A 224 -19.36 -8.58 -4.81
N VAL A 225 -18.45 -8.92 -3.92
CA VAL A 225 -17.41 -8.03 -3.42
C VAL A 225 -16.31 -7.95 -4.46
N LEU A 226 -16.06 -6.75 -4.95
CA LEU A 226 -15.05 -6.42 -5.95
C LEU A 226 -14.05 -5.46 -5.31
N ASP A 227 -12.81 -5.91 -5.11
CA ASP A 227 -11.75 -5.13 -4.51
C ASP A 227 -10.50 -5.25 -5.36
N PHE A 228 -10.05 -4.11 -5.89
CA PHE A 228 -9.00 -4.06 -6.89
C PHE A 228 -8.35 -2.69 -6.99
N GLY A 229 -7.12 -2.69 -7.51
CA GLY A 229 -6.36 -1.49 -7.81
C GLY A 229 -5.19 -1.77 -8.76
N ALA A 230 -4.63 -0.73 -9.31
CA ALA A 230 -3.43 -0.78 -10.13
C ALA A 230 -2.42 0.25 -9.65
N TYR A 231 -1.14 -0.03 -9.84
CA TYR A 231 -0.09 0.97 -9.68
C TYR A 231 -0.09 1.97 -10.84
N VAL A 232 0.16 3.23 -10.51
CA VAL A 232 0.49 4.30 -11.46
C VAL A 232 1.68 5.06 -10.88
N ASP A 233 2.75 5.16 -11.67
CA ASP A 233 4.00 5.81 -11.22
C ASP A 233 4.51 5.27 -9.86
N GLY A 234 4.25 3.99 -9.58
CA GLY A 234 4.65 3.31 -8.35
C GLY A 234 3.72 3.48 -7.15
N TYR A 235 2.58 4.14 -7.29
CA TYR A 235 1.57 4.33 -6.23
C TYR A 235 0.30 3.56 -6.55
N PRO A 236 -0.22 2.73 -5.62
CA PRO A 236 -1.39 1.89 -5.85
C PRO A 236 -2.69 2.68 -5.75
N GLY A 237 -3.66 2.32 -6.60
CA GLY A 237 -5.07 2.52 -6.34
C GLY A 237 -5.59 1.40 -5.46
N ASP A 238 -6.67 1.67 -4.73
CA ASP A 238 -7.38 0.73 -3.89
C ASP A 238 -8.85 1.12 -3.83
N GLN A 239 -9.73 0.18 -4.17
CA GLN A 239 -11.16 0.44 -4.17
C GLN A 239 -11.98 -0.83 -4.01
N THR A 240 -12.90 -0.86 -3.06
CA THR A 240 -13.91 -1.93 -2.95
C THR A 240 -15.32 -1.42 -3.23
N ARG A 241 -16.06 -2.20 -4.01
CA ARG A 241 -17.51 -2.07 -4.18
C ARG A 241 -18.17 -3.45 -4.06
N THR A 242 -19.36 -3.48 -3.45
CA THR A 242 -20.19 -4.69 -3.46
C THR A 242 -21.42 -4.45 -4.33
N VAL A 243 -21.58 -5.27 -5.37
CA VAL A 243 -22.61 -5.09 -6.39
C VAL A 243 -23.44 -6.35 -6.60
N VAL A 244 -24.65 -6.19 -7.16
CA VAL A 244 -25.49 -7.30 -7.64
C VAL A 244 -25.71 -7.08 -9.13
N PHE A 245 -25.11 -7.91 -9.97
CA PHE A 245 -25.16 -7.74 -11.43
C PHE A 245 -26.54 -7.91 -12.02
N ALA A 246 -27.33 -8.84 -11.50
CA ALA A 246 -28.71 -9.07 -11.97
C ALA A 246 -29.52 -9.87 -10.94
N GLY A 247 -30.83 -9.67 -10.91
CA GLY A 247 -31.77 -10.34 -10.01
C GLY A 247 -31.92 -9.62 -8.68
N ASP A 248 -32.74 -10.17 -7.80
CA ASP A 248 -32.96 -9.64 -6.46
C ASP A 248 -31.92 -10.21 -5.49
N PRO A 249 -31.29 -9.37 -4.65
CA PRO A 249 -30.35 -9.85 -3.64
C PRO A 249 -31.04 -10.68 -2.55
N PRO A 250 -30.26 -11.37 -1.67
CA PRO A 250 -30.80 -12.08 -0.51
C PRO A 250 -31.63 -11.16 0.40
N GLU A 251 -32.60 -11.74 1.12
CA GLU A 251 -33.37 -11.01 2.13
C GLU A 251 -32.43 -10.38 3.18
N GLY A 252 -32.64 -9.11 3.51
CA GLY A 252 -31.82 -8.33 4.45
C GLY A 252 -30.56 -7.70 3.86
N TYR A 253 -30.16 -8.06 2.63
CA TYR A 253 -28.94 -7.52 1.99
C TYR A 253 -28.96 -5.99 1.86
N GLU A 254 -30.08 -5.42 1.44
CA GLU A 254 -30.21 -3.97 1.24
C GLU A 254 -29.98 -3.20 2.56
N GLU A 255 -30.46 -3.74 3.69
CA GLU A 255 -30.23 -3.18 5.04
C GLU A 255 -28.75 -3.23 5.41
N VAL A 256 -28.10 -4.39 5.25
CA VAL A 256 -26.66 -4.54 5.55
C VAL A 256 -25.82 -3.63 4.67
N HIS A 257 -26.13 -3.55 3.37
CA HIS A 257 -25.41 -2.66 2.45
C HIS A 257 -25.55 -1.19 2.85
N GLU A 258 -26.72 -0.75 3.25
CA GLU A 258 -26.97 0.62 3.71
C GLU A 258 -26.21 0.91 5.01
N VAL A 259 -26.18 -0.02 5.97
CA VAL A 259 -25.39 0.11 7.21
C VAL A 259 -23.90 0.30 6.90
N VAL A 260 -23.33 -0.51 5.99
CA VAL A 260 -21.92 -0.37 5.59
C VAL A 260 -21.68 0.97 4.87
N ARG A 261 -22.61 1.41 4.02
CA ARG A 261 -22.52 2.70 3.35
C ARG A 261 -22.55 3.87 4.36
N GLU A 262 -23.46 3.82 5.35
CA GLU A 262 -23.54 4.81 6.42
C GLU A 262 -22.29 4.82 7.30
N ALA A 263 -21.73 3.64 7.62
CA ALA A 263 -20.50 3.51 8.37
C ALA A 263 -19.29 4.11 7.62
N HIS A 264 -19.22 3.86 6.30
CA HIS A 264 -18.19 4.46 5.43
C HIS A 264 -18.32 6.00 5.41
N GLU A 265 -19.53 6.54 5.20
CA GLU A 265 -19.75 7.99 5.21
C GLU A 265 -19.41 8.60 6.56
N ALA A 266 -19.82 7.98 7.68
CA ALA A 266 -19.52 8.46 9.02
C ALA A 266 -18.01 8.52 9.30
N ALA A 267 -17.26 7.50 8.85
CA ALA A 267 -15.81 7.48 8.96
C ALA A 267 -15.18 8.59 8.14
N VAL A 268 -15.57 8.76 6.87
CA VAL A 268 -15.04 9.81 5.99
C VAL A 268 -15.35 11.21 6.52
N GLU A 269 -16.58 11.45 7.02
CA GLU A 269 -16.98 12.73 7.62
C GLU A 269 -16.19 13.04 8.90
N ALA A 270 -15.73 12.03 9.64
CA ALA A 270 -14.93 12.21 10.85
C ALA A 270 -13.46 12.58 10.55
N VAL A 271 -13.01 12.50 9.31
CA VAL A 271 -11.60 12.79 8.96
C VAL A 271 -11.35 14.30 8.99
N GLU A 272 -10.60 14.74 9.99
CA GLU A 272 -10.11 16.11 10.13
C GLU A 272 -8.63 16.09 10.57
N PRO A 273 -7.82 17.12 10.25
CA PRO A 273 -6.48 17.22 10.80
C PRO A 273 -6.51 17.37 12.32
N GLY A 274 -5.68 16.59 13.02
CA GLY A 274 -5.56 16.59 14.48
C GLY A 274 -6.45 15.58 15.21
N VAL A 275 -7.40 14.91 14.53
CA VAL A 275 -8.10 13.77 15.12
C VAL A 275 -7.22 12.51 15.10
N THR A 276 -7.49 11.55 15.98
CA THR A 276 -6.72 10.29 15.99
C THR A 276 -7.23 9.27 14.98
N ALA A 277 -6.36 8.42 14.47
CA ALA A 277 -6.73 7.30 13.61
C ALA A 277 -7.81 6.40 14.26
N ALA A 278 -7.71 6.15 15.57
CA ALA A 278 -8.70 5.41 16.33
C ALA A 278 -10.09 6.07 16.32
N SER A 279 -10.18 7.40 16.20
CA SER A 279 -11.49 8.09 16.17
C SER A 279 -12.24 7.82 14.87
N ILE A 280 -11.52 7.60 13.76
CA ILE A 280 -12.11 7.23 12.46
C ILE A 280 -12.64 5.80 12.51
N ASP A 281 -11.84 4.85 13.04
CA ASP A 281 -12.30 3.46 13.24
C ASP A 281 -13.56 3.41 14.11
N ARG A 282 -13.59 4.19 15.19
CA ARG A 282 -14.74 4.26 16.07
C ARG A 282 -15.99 4.78 15.38
N ALA A 283 -15.88 5.81 14.53
CA ALA A 283 -17.01 6.37 13.80
C ALA A 283 -17.69 5.33 12.89
N ALA A 284 -16.91 4.48 12.20
CA ALA A 284 -17.47 3.38 11.43
C ALA A 284 -18.09 2.29 12.30
N ARG A 285 -17.37 1.88 13.37
CA ARG A 285 -17.84 0.80 14.27
C ARG A 285 -19.12 1.13 14.99
N GLU A 286 -19.28 2.35 15.49
CA GLU A 286 -20.49 2.76 16.18
C GLU A 286 -21.75 2.57 15.32
N VAL A 287 -21.70 2.90 14.03
CA VAL A 287 -22.81 2.71 13.09
C VAL A 287 -23.13 1.21 12.91
N ILE A 288 -22.10 0.38 12.71
CA ILE A 288 -22.28 -1.08 12.49
C ILE A 288 -22.76 -1.77 13.77
N GLU A 289 -22.24 -1.38 14.95
CA GLU A 289 -22.65 -1.92 16.26
C GLU A 289 -24.08 -1.53 16.63
N GLU A 290 -24.50 -0.27 16.39
CA GLU A 290 -25.85 0.18 16.62
C GLU A 290 -26.89 -0.53 15.75
N ALA A 291 -26.49 -0.96 14.55
CA ALA A 291 -27.30 -1.77 13.66
C ALA A 291 -27.30 -3.28 14.05
N GLY A 292 -26.49 -3.70 15.02
CA GLY A 292 -26.43 -5.07 15.54
C GLY A 292 -25.45 -5.99 14.81
N TYR A 293 -24.54 -5.47 13.95
CA TYR A 293 -23.57 -6.24 13.15
C TYR A 293 -22.13 -6.08 13.67
N GLY A 294 -21.93 -5.68 14.94
CA GLY A 294 -20.59 -5.43 15.48
C GLY A 294 -19.67 -6.65 15.48
N ASP A 295 -20.21 -7.87 15.69
CA ASP A 295 -19.46 -9.12 15.68
C ASP A 295 -19.04 -9.54 14.25
N GLU A 296 -19.72 -9.02 13.23
CA GLU A 296 -19.49 -9.29 11.81
C GLU A 296 -18.53 -8.29 11.13
N PHE A 297 -18.09 -7.24 11.83
CA PHE A 297 -17.02 -6.33 11.40
C PHE A 297 -15.67 -6.74 11.98
N VAL A 298 -14.97 -7.64 11.30
CA VAL A 298 -13.86 -8.44 11.84
C VAL A 298 -12.46 -7.89 11.54
N HIS A 299 -12.35 -6.73 10.91
CA HIS A 299 -11.06 -6.11 10.58
C HIS A 299 -11.02 -4.62 10.97
N ARG A 300 -9.88 -3.97 10.82
CA ARG A 300 -9.70 -2.53 10.99
C ARG A 300 -10.49 -1.76 9.92
N THR A 301 -10.80 -0.50 10.19
CA THR A 301 -11.54 0.35 9.24
C THR A 301 -10.70 0.78 8.04
N GLY A 302 -9.35 0.67 8.11
CA GLY A 302 -8.49 1.02 6.98
C GLY A 302 -7.00 0.99 7.31
N HIS A 303 -6.21 1.31 6.32
CA HIS A 303 -4.76 1.37 6.36
C HIS A 303 -4.21 2.52 5.53
N GLY A 304 -3.04 3.03 5.88
CA GLY A 304 -2.31 3.98 5.05
C GLY A 304 -1.97 3.37 3.70
N VAL A 305 -1.92 4.22 2.70
CA VAL A 305 -1.56 3.87 1.33
C VAL A 305 -0.51 4.86 0.83
N GLY A 306 0.53 4.33 0.20
CA GLY A 306 1.63 5.09 -0.37
C GLY A 306 2.36 4.22 -1.40
N LEU A 307 3.67 4.10 -1.32
CA LEU A 307 4.42 3.16 -2.16
C LEU A 307 4.07 1.70 -1.84
N ASP A 308 3.75 1.42 -0.56
CA ASP A 308 3.16 0.14 -0.18
C ASP A 308 1.63 0.27 -0.17
N VAL A 309 0.95 -0.81 -0.58
CA VAL A 309 -0.52 -0.91 -0.47
C VAL A 309 -0.95 -0.74 0.99
N HIS A 310 -0.20 -1.35 1.92
CA HIS A 310 -0.43 -1.23 3.35
C HIS A 310 0.74 -0.56 4.06
N GLU A 311 0.57 0.67 4.52
CA GLU A 311 1.55 1.38 5.36
C GLU A 311 0.85 2.16 6.49
N ALA A 312 1.60 2.91 7.29
CA ALA A 312 1.01 3.81 8.29
C ALA A 312 0.28 5.01 7.63
N PRO A 313 -0.78 5.56 8.27
CA PRO A 313 -1.36 5.18 9.56
C PRO A 313 -2.36 4.03 9.42
N TYR A 314 -2.43 3.12 10.39
CA TYR A 314 -3.49 2.12 10.46
C TYR A 314 -4.72 2.69 11.17
N ILE A 315 -5.89 2.61 10.52
CA ILE A 315 -7.17 3.09 11.04
C ILE A 315 -7.81 1.97 11.86
N VAL A 316 -7.45 1.94 13.15
CA VAL A 316 -7.79 0.85 14.07
C VAL A 316 -7.96 1.39 15.50
N ASP A 317 -8.78 0.73 16.30
CA ASP A 317 -8.94 1.07 17.73
C ASP A 317 -7.58 1.09 18.47
N GLY A 318 -7.41 2.08 19.33
CA GLY A 318 -6.20 2.28 20.12
C GLY A 318 -5.03 2.92 19.38
N ASN A 319 -5.15 3.27 18.09
CA ASN A 319 -4.13 4.04 17.38
C ASN A 319 -4.29 5.54 17.62
N ASP A 320 -3.47 6.10 18.50
CA ASP A 320 -3.50 7.52 18.89
C ASP A 320 -2.73 8.44 17.90
N THR A 321 -2.30 7.94 16.73
CA THR A 321 -1.66 8.76 15.70
C THR A 321 -2.61 9.87 15.26
N GLU A 322 -2.19 11.13 15.45
CA GLU A 322 -2.93 12.29 14.97
C GLU A 322 -2.82 12.43 13.46
N LEU A 323 -3.95 12.53 12.78
CA LEU A 323 -4.02 12.70 11.33
C LEU A 323 -3.51 14.08 10.93
N GLN A 324 -2.65 14.11 9.90
CA GLN A 324 -2.04 15.34 9.39
C GLN A 324 -2.29 15.49 7.89
N PRO A 325 -2.36 16.74 7.38
CA PRO A 325 -2.48 16.97 5.94
C PRO A 325 -1.38 16.26 5.13
N GLY A 326 -1.79 15.58 4.06
CA GLY A 326 -0.93 14.76 3.21
C GLY A 326 -0.91 13.27 3.58
N MET A 327 -1.50 12.86 4.70
CA MET A 327 -1.72 11.44 4.98
C MET A 327 -2.81 10.90 4.05
N VAL A 328 -2.57 9.70 3.50
CA VAL A 328 -3.51 8.96 2.65
C VAL A 328 -3.77 7.60 3.26
N PHE A 329 -5.02 7.20 3.33
CA PHE A 329 -5.44 5.90 3.87
C PHE A 329 -6.77 5.45 3.27
N SER A 330 -7.05 4.12 3.35
CA SER A 330 -8.35 3.55 3.00
C SER A 330 -9.37 3.78 4.11
N VAL A 331 -10.64 3.91 3.70
CA VAL A 331 -11.80 3.79 4.59
C VAL A 331 -12.67 2.69 4.04
N GLU A 332 -12.66 1.51 4.68
CA GLU A 332 -13.15 0.25 4.12
C GLU A 332 -14.01 -0.58 5.11
N PRO A 333 -14.98 0.00 5.82
CA PRO A 333 -15.80 -0.81 6.71
C PRO A 333 -16.52 -1.92 5.95
N GLY A 334 -16.73 -3.07 6.63
CA GLY A 334 -17.41 -4.21 6.03
C GLY A 334 -18.15 -5.06 7.06
N VAL A 335 -19.21 -5.70 6.61
CA VAL A 335 -20.00 -6.69 7.36
C VAL A 335 -19.99 -8.01 6.60
N TYR A 336 -19.62 -9.10 7.28
CA TYR A 336 -19.44 -10.42 6.67
C TYR A 336 -20.31 -11.44 7.38
N LEU A 337 -21.32 -11.96 6.68
CA LEU A 337 -22.25 -12.98 7.19
C LEU A 337 -21.80 -14.38 6.75
N PRO A 338 -21.18 -15.18 7.64
CA PRO A 338 -20.54 -16.43 7.25
C PRO A 338 -21.48 -17.39 6.52
N GLY A 339 -21.09 -17.80 5.31
CA GLY A 339 -21.85 -18.73 4.48
C GLY A 339 -22.99 -18.10 3.69
N GLU A 340 -23.20 -16.80 3.81
CA GLU A 340 -24.24 -16.04 3.11
C GLU A 340 -23.61 -15.06 2.12
N TYR A 341 -23.10 -13.92 2.59
CA TYR A 341 -22.45 -12.87 1.78
C TYR A 341 -21.65 -11.92 2.65
N GLY A 342 -20.84 -11.09 2.01
CA GLY A 342 -20.22 -9.93 2.64
C GLY A 342 -20.57 -8.63 1.91
N VAL A 343 -20.40 -7.52 2.59
CA VAL A 343 -20.46 -6.17 2.04
C VAL A 343 -19.25 -5.38 2.51
N ARG A 344 -18.50 -4.79 1.59
CA ARG A 344 -17.45 -3.79 1.86
C ARG A 344 -17.59 -2.65 0.88
N ILE A 345 -17.42 -1.44 1.37
CA ILE A 345 -17.34 -0.21 0.57
C ILE A 345 -16.07 0.51 1.01
N GLU A 346 -15.25 0.86 0.05
CA GLU A 346 -13.93 1.44 0.28
C GLU A 346 -13.62 2.57 -0.68
N ASP A 347 -13.08 3.65 -0.12
CA ASP A 347 -12.40 4.71 -0.85
C ASP A 347 -11.07 5.04 -0.19
N LEU A 348 -10.09 5.43 -0.99
CA LEU A 348 -8.91 6.13 -0.50
C LEU A 348 -9.27 7.59 -0.20
N VAL A 349 -8.77 8.08 0.92
CA VAL A 349 -8.93 9.49 1.31
C VAL A 349 -7.58 10.14 1.61
N VAL A 350 -7.43 11.42 1.24
CA VAL A 350 -6.29 12.25 1.63
C VAL A 350 -6.74 13.30 2.65
N VAL A 351 -6.03 13.39 3.77
CA VAL A 351 -6.25 14.45 4.76
C VAL A 351 -5.83 15.80 4.17
N THR A 352 -6.70 16.79 4.27
CA THR A 352 -6.47 18.16 3.81
C THR A 352 -6.30 19.12 4.98
N GLY A 353 -6.17 20.41 4.73
CA GLY A 353 -6.07 21.41 5.80
C GLY A 353 -7.34 21.61 6.63
N ASN A 354 -8.49 21.08 6.19
CA ASN A 354 -9.80 21.33 6.81
C ASN A 354 -10.79 20.16 6.66
N GLY A 355 -10.30 18.95 6.56
CA GLY A 355 -11.09 17.72 6.38
C GLY A 355 -10.34 16.72 5.53
N CYS A 356 -11.03 16.02 4.65
CA CYS A 356 -10.42 15.12 3.67
C CYS A 356 -10.98 15.32 2.25
N ARG A 357 -10.36 14.63 1.32
CA ARG A 357 -10.84 14.47 -0.05
C ARG A 357 -10.71 13.01 -0.44
N ARG A 358 -11.78 12.43 -1.00
CA ARG A 358 -11.71 11.09 -1.62
C ARG A 358 -10.86 11.13 -2.88
N LEU A 359 -10.17 10.04 -3.15
CA LEU A 359 -9.42 9.79 -4.38
C LEU A 359 -10.21 8.90 -5.35
N ASN A 360 -11.33 8.35 -4.91
CA ASN A 360 -12.28 7.56 -5.68
C ASN A 360 -13.63 8.30 -5.76
N ASP A 361 -14.34 8.18 -6.90
CA ASP A 361 -15.60 8.89 -7.17
C ASP A 361 -16.65 7.99 -7.88
N THR A 362 -16.64 6.68 -7.60
CA THR A 362 -17.68 5.78 -8.13
C THR A 362 -18.86 5.63 -7.18
N PRO A 363 -20.09 5.37 -7.68
CA PRO A 363 -21.27 5.19 -6.85
C PRO A 363 -21.09 4.07 -5.80
N HIS A 364 -21.53 4.34 -4.58
CA HIS A 364 -21.54 3.33 -3.49
C HIS A 364 -22.75 2.40 -3.53
N GLY A 365 -23.76 2.68 -4.36
CA GLY A 365 -24.93 1.81 -4.50
C GLY A 365 -24.57 0.44 -5.07
N TRP A 366 -25.32 -0.58 -4.68
CA TRP A 366 -25.11 -1.97 -5.12
C TRP A 366 -25.73 -2.33 -6.48
N GLN A 367 -26.64 -1.52 -6.96
CA GLN A 367 -27.28 -1.72 -8.27
C GLN A 367 -26.33 -1.30 -9.40
N VAL A 368 -26.27 -2.07 -10.46
CA VAL A 368 -25.47 -1.82 -11.66
C VAL A 368 -26.31 -1.26 -12.79
#